data_2d4baf3e172a7e52693e9fe071c6788c
#
_entry.id   2d4baf3e172a7e52693e9fe071c6788c
#
_cell.length_a   1.000
_cell.length_b   1.000
_cell.length_c   1.000
_cell.angle_alpha   90.00
_cell.angle_beta   90.00
_cell.angle_gamma   90.00
#
_symmetry.space_group_name_H-M   'P 1'
#
loop_
_entity.id
_entity.type
_entity.pdbx_description
1 polymer ?
#
loop_
_entity_poly.entity_id
_entity_poly.type
_entity_poly.pdbx_seq_one_letter_code
_entity_poly.pdbx_strand_id
1 'polypeptide(L)'
;MYDILYTIKWRLWRIKTSIFYKHVFGSIGKRSTICKPMYIQHPENIYMGEHVRIREFARLETEVEYNEQKFTPKIIIGDDVGFEQGLHMACAESIIIENNVTVSAYVMIMDCAHNYLDINENVLNQKLTTDPIVIGEGSFIGLGSRIMSGVKLGKHCVVGTNAVVLKGEYPDYSIIVGNPAKVVKKYNAEKKKWIKENNDR
;
A
#
# COMPACT_ATOMS: atom_id res chain seq x y z
N MET A 1 -32.34 -7.80 4.61
CA MET A 1 -32.21 -6.61 5.50
C MET A 1 -30.75 -6.18 5.65
N TYR A 2 -29.78 -7.08 5.96
CA TYR A 2 -28.35 -6.75 6.06
C TYR A 2 -27.77 -6.12 4.78
N ASP A 3 -28.06 -6.66 3.60
CA ASP A 3 -27.54 -6.18 2.32
C ASP A 3 -28.03 -4.76 1.97
N ILE A 4 -29.26 -4.42 2.34
CA ILE A 4 -29.83 -3.08 2.12
C ILE A 4 -29.11 -2.06 3.00
N LEU A 5 -28.91 -2.36 4.29
CA LEU A 5 -28.19 -1.50 5.22
C LEU A 5 -26.74 -1.31 4.80
N TYR A 6 -26.10 -2.36 4.31
CA TYR A 6 -24.74 -2.31 3.78
C TYR A 6 -24.65 -1.39 2.55
N THR A 7 -25.58 -1.54 1.60
CA THR A 7 -25.66 -0.70 0.39
C THR A 7 -25.87 0.77 0.72
N ILE A 8 -26.78 1.07 1.68
CA ILE A 8 -27.01 2.44 2.16
C ILE A 8 -25.75 3.02 2.79
N LYS A 9 -25.08 2.26 3.66
CA LYS A 9 -23.84 2.66 4.31
C LYS A 9 -22.74 3.00 3.29
N TRP A 10 -22.59 2.19 2.24
CA TRP A 10 -21.63 2.45 1.15
C TRP A 10 -21.95 3.73 0.38
N ARG A 11 -23.22 4.01 0.10
CA ARG A 11 -23.67 5.26 -0.54
C ARG A 11 -23.31 6.48 0.33
N LEU A 12 -23.54 6.39 1.63
CA LEU A 12 -23.21 7.47 2.58
C LEU A 12 -21.70 7.73 2.63
N TRP A 13 -20.87 6.68 2.65
CA TRP A 13 -19.42 6.85 2.61
C TRP A 13 -18.94 7.47 1.29
N ARG A 14 -19.54 7.10 0.17
CA ARG A 14 -19.23 7.71 -1.13
C ARG A 14 -19.61 9.20 -1.15
N ILE A 15 -20.75 9.55 -0.64
CA ILE A 15 -21.19 10.95 -0.52
C ILE A 15 -20.21 11.72 0.37
N LYS A 16 -19.87 11.19 1.55
CA LYS A 16 -18.88 11.81 2.43
C LYS A 16 -17.53 12.00 1.72
N THR A 17 -17.07 11.02 0.98
CA THR A 17 -15.82 11.09 0.21
C THR A 17 -15.87 12.19 -0.83
N SER A 18 -16.93 12.27 -1.61
CA SER A 18 -17.08 13.25 -2.69
C SER A 18 -17.32 14.69 -2.21
N ILE A 19 -17.88 14.88 -1.02
CA ILE A 19 -18.17 16.21 -0.47
C ILE A 19 -17.06 16.68 0.46
N PHE A 20 -16.59 15.85 1.37
CA PHE A 20 -15.65 16.24 2.41
C PHE A 20 -14.20 15.90 2.06
N TYR A 21 -13.89 14.62 1.83
CA TYR A 21 -12.50 14.22 1.60
C TYR A 21 -11.90 14.79 0.32
N LYS A 22 -12.71 15.02 -0.72
CA LYS A 22 -12.27 15.64 -1.98
C LYS A 22 -11.59 17.00 -1.80
N HIS A 23 -11.92 17.73 -0.73
CA HIS A 23 -11.38 19.07 -0.48
C HIS A 23 -10.13 19.08 0.41
N VAL A 24 -9.81 17.96 1.05
CA VAL A 24 -8.65 17.86 1.95
C VAL A 24 -7.55 16.94 1.42
N PHE A 25 -7.87 16.03 0.49
CA PHE A 25 -6.88 15.22 -0.21
C PHE A 25 -6.25 15.99 -1.37
N GLY A 26 -5.02 15.63 -1.76
CA GLY A 26 -4.37 16.18 -2.95
C GLY A 26 -5.22 16.01 -4.21
N SER A 27 -5.81 14.81 -4.40
CA SER A 27 -6.88 14.58 -5.36
C SER A 27 -7.68 13.32 -5.04
N ILE A 28 -8.97 13.28 -5.43
CA ILE A 28 -9.80 12.07 -5.40
C ILE A 28 -10.59 11.98 -6.70
N GLY A 29 -10.35 10.90 -7.45
CA GLY A 29 -11.06 10.59 -8.69
C GLY A 29 -12.53 10.20 -8.44
N LYS A 30 -13.31 10.17 -9.52
CA LYS A 30 -14.75 9.87 -9.48
C LYS A 30 -14.99 8.47 -8.91
N ARG A 31 -16.13 8.32 -8.21
CA ARG A 31 -16.60 7.05 -7.63
C ARG A 31 -15.67 6.41 -6.62
N SER A 32 -14.61 7.09 -6.19
CA SER A 32 -13.76 6.63 -5.11
C SER A 32 -14.45 6.76 -3.76
N THR A 33 -14.15 5.87 -2.84
CA THR A 33 -14.84 5.77 -1.55
C THR A 33 -13.84 5.47 -0.44
N ILE A 34 -13.85 6.29 0.61
CA ILE A 34 -13.11 6.06 1.85
C ILE A 34 -14.12 5.75 2.93
N CYS A 35 -14.14 4.51 3.42
CA CYS A 35 -14.96 4.08 4.53
C CYS A 35 -14.33 4.58 5.84
N LYS A 36 -14.98 4.35 6.98
CA LYS A 36 -14.57 4.80 8.31
C LYS A 36 -13.07 4.55 8.56
N PRO A 37 -12.16 5.51 8.28
CA PRO A 37 -10.74 5.37 8.57
C PRO A 37 -10.51 5.47 10.07
N MET A 38 -9.42 4.86 10.55
CA MET A 38 -8.97 5.00 11.92
C MET A 38 -8.19 6.31 12.11
N TYR A 39 -7.33 6.62 11.16
CA TYR A 39 -6.47 7.81 11.20
C TYR A 39 -6.06 8.24 9.79
N ILE A 40 -6.01 9.54 9.54
CA ILE A 40 -5.47 10.12 8.31
C ILE A 40 -4.65 11.34 8.71
N GLN A 41 -3.38 11.39 8.29
CA GLN A 41 -2.45 12.49 8.55
C GLN A 41 -1.99 13.08 7.22
N HIS A 42 -2.02 14.41 7.11
CA HIS A 42 -1.60 15.18 5.93
C HIS A 42 -2.19 14.65 4.62
N PRO A 43 -3.54 14.53 4.51
CA PRO A 43 -4.21 13.97 3.33
C PRO A 43 -3.94 14.75 2.04
N GLU A 44 -3.49 15.99 2.11
CA GLU A 44 -3.09 16.81 0.95
C GLU A 44 -1.97 16.19 0.13
N ASN A 45 -1.22 15.24 0.70
CA ASN A 45 -0.14 14.51 0.03
C ASN A 45 -0.61 13.17 -0.58
N ILE A 46 -1.92 12.85 -0.51
CA ILE A 46 -2.50 11.61 -1.00
C ILE A 46 -3.33 11.90 -2.26
N TYR A 47 -2.99 11.25 -3.35
CA TYR A 47 -3.62 11.39 -4.66
C TYR A 47 -4.26 10.07 -5.07
N MET A 48 -5.56 10.08 -5.29
CA MET A 48 -6.34 8.88 -5.63
C MET A 48 -6.97 9.02 -7.00
N GLY A 49 -6.86 8.00 -7.82
CA GLY A 49 -7.55 7.85 -9.10
C GLY A 49 -9.06 7.56 -8.96
N GLU A 50 -9.66 7.10 -10.04
CA GLU A 50 -11.08 6.75 -10.10
C GLU A 50 -11.36 5.36 -9.52
N HIS A 51 -12.57 5.13 -8.98
CA HIS A 51 -13.05 3.85 -8.45
C HIS A 51 -12.20 3.24 -7.32
N VAL A 52 -11.36 4.03 -6.65
CA VAL A 52 -10.57 3.55 -5.52
C VAL A 52 -11.48 3.26 -4.33
N ARG A 53 -11.26 2.14 -3.67
CA ARG A 53 -12.01 1.72 -2.48
C ARG A 53 -11.07 1.49 -1.30
N ILE A 54 -11.19 2.31 -0.26
CA ILE A 54 -10.49 2.12 1.01
C ILE A 54 -11.52 1.75 2.06
N ARG A 55 -11.43 0.52 2.57
CA ARG A 55 -12.36 -0.02 3.57
C ARG A 55 -12.04 0.47 4.98
N GLU A 56 -12.82 -0.03 5.93
CA GLU A 56 -12.81 0.45 7.31
C GLU A 56 -11.45 0.25 7.99
N PHE A 57 -11.18 1.09 9.00
CA PHE A 57 -10.01 1.04 9.86
C PHE A 57 -8.65 1.26 9.16
N ALA A 58 -8.68 1.91 8.01
CA ALA A 58 -7.44 2.32 7.35
C ALA A 58 -6.71 3.38 8.19
N ARG A 59 -5.39 3.26 8.27
CA ARG A 59 -4.45 4.25 8.80
C ARG A 59 -3.59 4.72 7.63
N LEU A 60 -3.69 6.01 7.30
CA LEU A 60 -2.97 6.64 6.19
C LEU A 60 -2.17 7.80 6.75
N GLU A 61 -0.86 7.73 6.62
CA GLU A 61 0.06 8.72 7.18
C GLU A 61 1.03 9.19 6.12
N THR A 62 1.17 10.50 6.02
CA THR A 62 2.26 11.11 5.25
C THR A 62 3.07 11.98 6.19
N GLU A 63 4.33 11.61 6.41
CA GLU A 63 5.21 12.26 7.37
C GLU A 63 5.93 13.44 6.71
N VAL A 64 5.67 14.65 7.17
CA VAL A 64 6.27 15.87 6.62
C VAL A 64 7.45 16.37 7.44
N GLU A 65 7.53 15.97 8.71
CA GLU A 65 8.63 16.34 9.59
C GLU A 65 8.80 15.28 10.70
N TYR A 66 10.04 14.83 10.92
CA TYR A 66 10.41 13.94 12.01
C TYR A 66 11.83 14.25 12.48
N ASN A 67 12.02 14.54 13.77
CA ASN A 67 13.32 14.85 14.38
C ASN A 67 14.17 15.82 13.51
N GLU A 68 13.62 17.00 13.20
CA GLU A 68 14.23 18.05 12.38
C GLU A 68 14.46 17.67 10.90
N GLN A 69 14.13 16.45 10.49
CA GLN A 69 14.09 16.07 9.06
C GLN A 69 12.79 16.56 8.45
N LYS A 70 12.88 17.18 7.30
CA LYS A 70 11.72 17.59 6.49
C LYS A 70 11.57 16.67 5.29
N PHE A 71 10.34 16.26 5.02
CA PHE A 71 9.98 15.38 3.93
C PHE A 71 8.95 16.02 3.00
N THR A 72 8.88 15.51 1.79
CA THR A 72 7.85 15.86 0.80
C THR A 72 7.15 14.58 0.34
N PRO A 73 6.40 13.93 1.26
CA PRO A 73 5.80 12.64 0.99
C PRO A 73 4.77 12.72 -0.13
N LYS A 74 4.63 11.61 -0.86
CA LYS A 74 3.60 11.50 -1.88
C LYS A 74 3.05 10.08 -1.99
N ILE A 75 1.76 9.90 -1.72
CA ILE A 75 1.05 8.66 -1.99
C ILE A 75 0.23 8.84 -3.27
N ILE A 76 0.51 8.02 -4.29
CA ILE A 76 -0.23 8.01 -5.57
C ILE A 76 -0.91 6.66 -5.70
N ILE A 77 -2.23 6.68 -5.86
CA ILE A 77 -3.05 5.49 -6.04
C ILE A 77 -3.75 5.61 -7.39
N GLY A 78 -3.53 4.65 -8.26
CA GLY A 78 -4.13 4.58 -9.59
C GLY A 78 -5.63 4.28 -9.58
N ASP A 79 -6.15 3.95 -10.75
CA ASP A 79 -7.56 3.65 -10.95
C ASP A 79 -7.89 2.19 -10.55
N ASP A 80 -9.14 1.94 -10.15
CA ASP A 80 -9.68 0.61 -9.83
C ASP A 80 -8.89 -0.14 -8.76
N VAL A 81 -8.28 0.59 -7.80
CA VAL A 81 -7.54 0.02 -6.68
C VAL A 81 -8.45 -0.25 -5.49
N GLY A 82 -8.35 -1.46 -4.94
CA GLY A 82 -9.12 -1.89 -3.77
C GLY A 82 -8.25 -2.17 -2.55
N PHE A 83 -8.58 -1.55 -1.42
CA PHE A 83 -7.99 -1.85 -0.12
C PHE A 83 -9.05 -2.41 0.81
N GLU A 84 -8.80 -3.59 1.34
CA GLU A 84 -9.63 -4.20 2.37
C GLU A 84 -9.36 -3.56 3.75
N GLN A 85 -10.09 -3.94 4.77
CA GLN A 85 -10.05 -3.33 6.10
C GLN A 85 -8.67 -3.42 6.76
N GLY A 86 -8.37 -2.44 7.61
CA GLY A 86 -7.16 -2.43 8.45
C GLY A 86 -5.86 -2.17 7.68
N LEU A 87 -5.93 -1.54 6.51
CA LEU A 87 -4.73 -1.05 5.81
C LEU A 87 -3.93 -0.12 6.73
N HIS A 88 -2.60 -0.30 6.79
CA HIS A 88 -1.68 0.67 7.37
C HIS A 88 -0.68 1.10 6.30
N MET A 89 -0.73 2.37 5.93
CA MET A 89 0.18 2.97 4.96
C MET A 89 0.86 4.18 5.59
N ALA A 90 2.20 4.19 5.61
CA ALA A 90 2.99 5.31 6.10
C ALA A 90 4.05 5.69 5.05
N CYS A 91 4.11 6.97 4.71
CA CYS A 91 4.92 7.50 3.63
C CYS A 91 5.68 8.74 4.09
N ALA A 92 6.99 8.74 3.91
CA ALA A 92 7.84 9.91 4.12
C ALA A 92 8.51 10.39 2.80
N GLU A 93 8.55 9.53 1.77
CA GLU A 93 9.12 9.87 0.47
C GLU A 93 8.11 9.62 -0.66
N SER A 94 7.87 8.36 -1.07
CA SER A 94 6.95 8.05 -2.16
C SER A 94 6.40 6.62 -2.11
N ILE A 95 5.08 6.48 -2.16
CA ILE A 95 4.39 5.20 -2.38
C ILE A 95 3.52 5.34 -3.62
N ILE A 96 3.81 4.53 -4.64
CA ILE A 96 3.06 4.47 -5.89
C ILE A 96 2.36 3.12 -5.99
N ILE A 97 1.04 3.14 -6.13
CA ILE A 97 0.22 1.95 -6.38
C ILE A 97 -0.45 2.15 -7.73
N GLU A 98 -0.07 1.34 -8.70
CA GLU A 98 -0.59 1.44 -10.06
C GLU A 98 -2.04 0.95 -10.16
N ASN A 99 -2.61 0.97 -11.38
CA ASN A 99 -4.01 0.62 -11.60
C ASN A 99 -4.32 -0.85 -11.29
N ASN A 100 -5.59 -1.15 -11.00
CA ASN A 100 -6.11 -2.52 -10.85
C ASN A 100 -5.43 -3.34 -9.73
N VAL A 101 -4.79 -2.69 -8.75
CA VAL A 101 -4.18 -3.39 -7.61
C VAL A 101 -5.24 -3.72 -6.56
N THR A 102 -5.15 -4.94 -6.03
CA THR A 102 -5.99 -5.37 -4.90
C THR A 102 -5.12 -5.64 -3.68
N VAL A 103 -5.42 -4.96 -2.59
CA VAL A 103 -4.73 -5.08 -1.31
C VAL A 103 -5.68 -5.68 -0.29
N SER A 104 -5.36 -6.87 0.20
CA SER A 104 -6.16 -7.59 1.19
C SER A 104 -6.12 -6.92 2.57
N ALA A 105 -6.88 -7.47 3.51
CA ALA A 105 -6.99 -6.91 4.86
C ALA A 105 -5.67 -6.95 5.64
N TYR A 106 -5.50 -5.97 6.53
CA TYR A 106 -4.38 -5.87 7.48
C TYR A 106 -3.00 -5.83 6.84
N VAL A 107 -2.91 -5.38 5.60
CA VAL A 107 -1.63 -5.15 4.92
C VAL A 107 -0.99 -3.88 5.45
N MET A 108 0.35 -3.91 5.58
CA MET A 108 1.17 -2.75 5.91
C MET A 108 2.06 -2.40 4.72
N ILE A 109 2.14 -1.12 4.36
CA ILE A 109 2.98 -0.56 3.30
C ILE A 109 3.70 0.64 3.88
N MET A 110 5.03 0.59 4.03
CA MET A 110 5.80 1.67 4.66
C MET A 110 7.09 1.92 3.89
N ASP A 111 7.28 3.15 3.40
CA ASP A 111 8.50 3.56 2.70
C ASP A 111 9.57 4.11 3.63
N CYS A 112 9.29 4.17 4.92
CA CYS A 112 10.20 4.70 5.93
C CYS A 112 10.40 3.73 7.08
N ALA A 113 11.53 3.87 7.77
CA ALA A 113 11.89 3.11 8.96
C ALA A 113 12.72 3.98 9.91
N HIS A 114 12.63 3.72 11.21
CA HIS A 114 13.52 4.34 12.18
C HIS A 114 14.94 3.84 12.01
N ASN A 115 15.90 4.76 12.07
CA ASN A 115 17.30 4.42 12.16
C ASN A 115 17.61 3.88 13.56
N TYR A 116 18.55 2.95 13.66
CA TYR A 116 18.96 2.31 14.91
C TYR A 116 20.50 2.13 15.00
N LEU A 117 21.24 2.86 14.16
CA LEU A 117 22.71 2.66 14.05
C LEU A 117 23.48 3.23 15.23
N ASP A 118 22.95 4.28 15.86
CA ASP A 118 23.57 4.80 17.07
C ASP A 118 23.02 4.06 18.30
N ILE A 119 23.86 3.22 18.88
CA ILE A 119 23.51 2.41 20.06
C ILE A 119 23.38 3.22 21.35
N ASN A 120 23.86 4.46 21.38
CA ASN A 120 23.82 5.34 22.53
C ASN A 120 22.58 6.26 22.51
N GLU A 121 21.84 6.27 21.39
CA GLU A 121 20.66 7.13 21.21
C GLU A 121 19.39 6.28 21.12
N ASN A 122 18.30 6.79 21.72
CA ASN A 122 17.00 6.15 21.58
C ASN A 122 16.59 6.11 20.10
N VAL A 123 16.07 4.97 19.65
CA VAL A 123 15.64 4.77 18.26
C VAL A 123 14.65 5.85 17.80
N LEU A 124 13.76 6.31 18.69
CA LEU A 124 12.77 7.35 18.36
C LEU A 124 13.39 8.75 18.20
N ASN A 125 14.61 8.97 18.69
CA ASN A 125 15.32 10.23 18.52
C ASN A 125 16.23 10.23 17.27
N GLN A 126 16.46 9.05 16.69
CA GLN A 126 17.25 8.93 15.47
C GLN A 126 16.43 9.30 14.25
N LYS A 127 17.12 9.62 13.16
CA LYS A 127 16.51 9.99 11.88
C LYS A 127 15.72 8.86 11.27
N LEU A 128 14.74 9.17 10.42
CA LEU A 128 14.12 8.18 9.54
C LEU A 128 15.02 7.91 8.32
N THR A 129 15.01 6.67 7.87
CA THR A 129 15.48 6.28 6.53
C THR A 129 14.28 6.07 5.64
N THR A 130 14.37 6.50 4.37
CA THR A 130 13.28 6.37 3.40
C THR A 130 13.78 5.70 2.12
N ASP A 131 12.89 5.00 1.44
CA ASP A 131 13.16 4.40 0.13
C ASP A 131 11.83 4.13 -0.59
N PRO A 132 11.62 4.68 -1.79
CA PRO A 132 10.32 4.62 -2.46
C PRO A 132 9.79 3.22 -2.69
N ILE A 133 8.45 3.09 -2.64
CA ILE A 133 7.74 1.85 -2.94
C ILE A 133 6.96 2.00 -4.24
N VAL A 134 7.02 0.98 -5.09
CA VAL A 134 6.16 0.86 -6.28
C VAL A 134 5.47 -0.51 -6.26
N ILE A 135 4.15 -0.50 -6.43
CA ILE A 135 3.34 -1.72 -6.62
C ILE A 135 2.74 -1.67 -8.02
N GLY A 136 3.24 -2.54 -8.90
CA GLY A 136 2.89 -2.58 -10.31
C GLY A 136 1.45 -3.03 -10.56
N GLU A 137 0.92 -2.60 -11.70
CA GLU A 137 -0.46 -2.78 -12.15
C GLU A 137 -0.94 -4.23 -12.04
N GLY A 138 -2.19 -4.41 -11.61
CA GLY A 138 -2.85 -5.71 -11.55
C GLY A 138 -2.31 -6.64 -10.46
N SER A 139 -1.46 -6.16 -9.56
CA SER A 139 -0.89 -6.97 -8.48
C SER A 139 -1.92 -7.25 -7.38
N PHE A 140 -1.75 -8.40 -6.72
CA PHE A 140 -2.53 -8.83 -5.57
C PHE A 140 -1.65 -8.93 -4.33
N ILE A 141 -1.99 -8.21 -3.28
CA ILE A 141 -1.25 -8.18 -2.02
C ILE A 141 -2.04 -8.95 -0.97
N GLY A 142 -1.51 -10.10 -0.56
CA GLY A 142 -2.17 -11.05 0.33
C GLY A 142 -2.37 -10.51 1.75
N LEU A 143 -3.37 -11.06 2.43
CA LEU A 143 -3.78 -10.70 3.78
C LEU A 143 -2.60 -10.68 4.75
N GLY A 144 -2.50 -9.62 5.55
CA GLY A 144 -1.51 -9.50 6.60
C GLY A 144 -0.07 -9.33 6.14
N SER A 145 0.20 -9.22 4.83
CA SER A 145 1.57 -9.03 4.34
C SER A 145 2.15 -7.66 4.71
N ARG A 146 3.47 -7.55 4.67
CA ARG A 146 4.23 -6.35 4.96
C ARG A 146 5.08 -5.99 3.74
N ILE A 147 4.86 -4.81 3.18
CA ILE A 147 5.65 -4.25 2.09
C ILE A 147 6.57 -3.20 2.67
N MET A 148 7.87 -3.52 2.70
CA MET A 148 8.86 -2.70 3.36
C MET A 148 9.44 -1.66 2.41
N SER A 149 10.11 -0.67 2.97
CA SER A 149 10.82 0.41 2.29
C SER A 149 11.69 -0.12 1.15
N GLY A 150 11.66 0.53 -0.02
CA GLY A 150 12.45 0.20 -1.20
C GLY A 150 11.96 -1.00 -2.03
N VAL A 151 10.74 -1.47 -1.80
CA VAL A 151 10.14 -2.55 -2.60
C VAL A 151 9.62 -2.01 -3.92
N LYS A 152 10.01 -2.66 -5.03
CA LYS A 152 9.44 -2.44 -6.36
C LYS A 152 8.86 -3.75 -6.88
N LEU A 153 7.54 -3.87 -6.84
CA LEU A 153 6.83 -4.98 -7.45
C LEU A 153 6.50 -4.63 -8.90
N GLY A 154 6.84 -5.52 -9.82
CA GLY A 154 6.39 -5.45 -11.20
C GLY A 154 4.89 -5.70 -11.35
N LYS A 155 4.41 -5.78 -12.58
CA LYS A 155 3.00 -5.99 -12.91
C LYS A 155 2.54 -7.40 -12.56
N HIS A 156 1.25 -7.53 -12.20
CA HIS A 156 0.62 -8.81 -11.91
C HIS A 156 1.40 -9.70 -10.93
N CYS A 157 2.07 -9.09 -9.97
CA CYS A 157 2.69 -9.83 -8.88
C CYS A 157 1.64 -10.31 -7.87
N VAL A 158 1.86 -11.48 -7.29
CA VAL A 158 1.03 -12.04 -6.21
C VAL A 158 1.89 -12.17 -4.96
N VAL A 159 1.62 -11.36 -3.96
CA VAL A 159 2.23 -11.47 -2.63
C VAL A 159 1.36 -12.37 -1.77
N GLY A 160 1.96 -13.41 -1.21
CA GLY A 160 1.25 -14.37 -0.36
C GLY A 160 0.87 -13.79 1.00
N THR A 161 -0.11 -14.43 1.64
CA THR A 161 -0.57 -14.10 2.99
C THR A 161 0.59 -14.09 3.99
N ASN A 162 0.65 -13.08 4.87
CA ASN A 162 1.69 -12.88 5.89
C ASN A 162 3.13 -12.83 5.36
N ALA A 163 3.34 -12.59 4.08
CA ALA A 163 4.67 -12.40 3.52
C ALA A 163 5.29 -11.08 4.01
N VAL A 164 6.59 -11.08 4.27
CA VAL A 164 7.38 -9.88 4.57
C VAL A 164 8.31 -9.61 3.39
N VAL A 165 7.87 -8.69 2.52
CA VAL A 165 8.58 -8.31 1.30
C VAL A 165 9.61 -7.24 1.65
N LEU A 166 10.88 -7.57 1.54
CA LEU A 166 12.00 -6.68 1.83
C LEU A 166 12.40 -5.90 0.58
N LYS A 167 13.21 -4.84 0.77
CA LYS A 167 13.78 -4.02 -0.29
C LYS A 167 14.32 -4.87 -1.44
N GLY A 168 13.92 -4.53 -2.66
CA GLY A 168 14.35 -5.19 -3.88
C GLY A 168 13.39 -5.01 -5.03
N GLU A 169 13.81 -5.45 -6.21
CA GLU A 169 13.00 -5.45 -7.42
C GLU A 169 12.46 -6.86 -7.69
N TYR A 170 11.17 -6.97 -7.81
CA TYR A 170 10.45 -8.21 -8.05
C TYR A 170 9.86 -8.14 -9.47
N PRO A 171 10.29 -9.02 -10.38
CA PRO A 171 9.87 -8.91 -11.78
C PRO A 171 8.38 -9.14 -11.97
N ASP A 172 7.87 -8.67 -13.10
CA ASP A 172 6.49 -8.89 -13.52
C ASP A 172 6.08 -10.35 -13.41
N TYR A 173 4.81 -10.60 -13.13
CA TYR A 173 4.22 -11.94 -13.12
C TYR A 173 4.93 -12.90 -12.14
N SER A 174 5.26 -12.42 -10.95
CA SER A 174 5.91 -13.22 -9.90
C SER A 174 4.95 -13.58 -8.78
N ILE A 175 5.10 -14.79 -8.21
CA ILE A 175 4.49 -15.18 -6.93
C ILE A 175 5.57 -15.10 -5.87
N ILE A 176 5.31 -14.29 -4.84
CA ILE A 176 6.26 -13.87 -3.80
C ILE A 176 5.69 -14.28 -2.46
N VAL A 177 6.37 -15.15 -1.71
CA VAL A 177 5.85 -15.69 -0.44
C VAL A 177 6.96 -15.84 0.60
N GLY A 178 6.58 -15.86 1.86
CA GLY A 178 7.47 -16.17 2.98
C GLY A 178 7.89 -14.96 3.82
N ASN A 179 8.68 -15.20 4.84
CA ASN A 179 9.28 -14.21 5.72
C ASN A 179 10.73 -14.61 6.02
N PRO A 180 11.74 -13.96 5.41
CA PRO A 180 11.62 -12.96 4.34
C PRO A 180 11.04 -13.57 3.05
N ALA A 181 10.31 -12.75 2.30
CA ALA A 181 9.63 -13.19 1.09
C ALA A 181 10.61 -13.39 -0.08
N LYS A 182 10.36 -14.44 -0.86
CA LYS A 182 11.13 -14.77 -2.08
C LYS A 182 10.19 -15.05 -3.23
N VAL A 183 10.66 -14.81 -4.46
CA VAL A 183 9.96 -15.25 -5.67
C VAL A 183 9.99 -16.79 -5.71
N VAL A 184 8.83 -17.42 -5.72
CA VAL A 184 8.70 -18.89 -5.76
C VAL A 184 8.17 -19.41 -7.09
N LYS A 185 7.50 -18.54 -7.86
CA LYS A 185 7.04 -18.87 -9.21
C LYS A 185 7.10 -17.63 -10.10
N LYS A 186 7.29 -17.86 -11.41
CA LYS A 186 7.08 -16.86 -12.47
C LYS A 186 6.14 -17.41 -13.53
N TYR A 187 5.37 -16.53 -14.15
CA TYR A 187 4.52 -16.91 -15.28
C TYR A 187 5.35 -17.06 -16.55
N ASN A 188 5.22 -18.20 -17.21
CA ASN A 188 5.82 -18.44 -18.51
C ASN A 188 4.75 -18.26 -19.59
N ALA A 189 4.91 -17.21 -20.42
CA ALA A 189 3.93 -16.86 -21.45
C ALA A 189 3.80 -17.90 -22.56
N GLU A 190 4.90 -18.56 -22.95
CA GLU A 190 4.89 -19.60 -23.99
C GLU A 190 4.11 -20.84 -23.53
N LYS A 191 4.36 -21.26 -22.27
CA LYS A 191 3.69 -22.42 -21.67
C LYS A 191 2.34 -22.09 -21.04
N LYS A 192 1.95 -20.81 -21.01
CA LYS A 192 0.72 -20.29 -20.39
C LYS A 192 0.50 -20.82 -18.95
N LYS A 193 1.57 -20.93 -18.15
CA LYS A 193 1.49 -21.46 -16.79
C LYS A 193 2.54 -20.88 -15.87
N TRP A 194 2.26 -20.95 -14.57
CA TRP A 194 3.20 -20.59 -13.50
C TRP A 194 4.24 -21.69 -13.31
N ILE A 195 5.52 -21.34 -13.41
CA ILE A 195 6.65 -22.25 -13.24
C ILE A 195 7.35 -21.91 -11.92
N LYS A 196 7.72 -22.95 -11.17
CA LYS A 196 8.54 -22.76 -9.96
C LYS A 196 9.89 -22.18 -10.33
N GLU A 197 10.33 -21.19 -9.55
CA GLU A 197 11.73 -20.77 -9.55
C GLU A 197 12.53 -21.79 -8.74
N ASN A 198 13.62 -22.31 -9.32
CA ASN A 198 14.60 -23.08 -8.57
C ASN A 198 15.42 -22.08 -7.75
N ASN A 199 14.95 -21.76 -6.56
CA ASN A 199 15.77 -21.06 -5.58
C ASN A 199 16.66 -22.15 -4.95
N ASP A 200 17.84 -22.39 -5.55
CA ASP A 200 18.87 -23.16 -4.87
C ASP A 200 19.12 -22.51 -3.51
N ARG A 201 19.11 -23.33 -2.47
CA ARG A 201 19.19 -22.97 -1.05
C ARG A 201 20.54 -22.39 -0.70
#